data_8c349851dbe45908a65709c67b0860da
#
_entry.id   8c349851dbe45908a65709c67b0860da
#
_cell.length_a   1.000
_cell.length_b   1.000
_cell.length_c   1.000
_cell.angle_alpha   90.00
_cell.angle_beta   90.00
_cell.angle_gamma   90.00
#
_symmetry.space_group_name_H-M   'P 1'
#
loop_
_entity.id
_entity.type
_entity.pdbx_description
1 polymer ?
#
loop_
_entity_poly.entity_id
_entity_poly.type
_entity_poly.pdbx_seq_one_letter_code
_entity_poly.pdbx_strand_id
1 'polypeptide(L)'
;DWEQRKLGDLVDRVTRKNQDLVSELPLTISAQYGLIDQNEFFDKRVASKDVSGYYLIENGEFAYNKSTSTDAPWGAIKRLDRYENGVLSTLYIVFGIKENNPVDSDFLVSYYSTNLWHKGIHEIAAEGARNHGLLNIAPADFFETRLMIPQDIEEQKKIGKYFIELEALDRK
;
A
#
# COMPACT_ATOMS: atom_id res chain seq x y z
N ASP A 1 -19.74 -15.84 6.98
CA ASP A 1 -19.80 -14.71 7.91
C ASP A 1 -18.52 -13.89 7.86
N TRP A 2 -18.66 -12.58 8.04
CA TRP A 2 -17.54 -11.65 8.03
C TRP A 2 -17.28 -11.15 9.44
N GLU A 3 -16.03 -10.81 9.73
CA GLU A 3 -15.62 -10.30 11.04
C GLU A 3 -14.83 -9.00 10.89
N GLN A 4 -14.86 -8.17 11.92
CA GLN A 4 -14.05 -6.96 11.97
C GLN A 4 -12.68 -7.27 12.56
N ARG A 5 -11.61 -6.83 11.87
CA ARG A 5 -10.25 -7.02 12.35
C ARG A 5 -9.49 -5.69 12.28
N LYS A 6 -8.55 -5.50 13.18
CA LYS A 6 -7.59 -4.40 13.08
C LYS A 6 -6.55 -4.75 12.02
N LEU A 7 -6.13 -3.76 11.23
CA LEU A 7 -5.07 -3.99 10.25
C LEU A 7 -3.79 -4.53 10.93
N GLY A 8 -3.42 -3.97 12.08
CA GLY A 8 -2.23 -4.39 12.83
C GLY A 8 -2.26 -5.84 13.32
N ASP A 9 -3.44 -6.48 13.36
CA ASP A 9 -3.54 -7.91 13.67
C ASP A 9 -3.21 -8.78 12.46
N LEU A 10 -3.25 -8.21 11.26
CA LEU A 10 -3.09 -8.94 9.99
C LEU A 10 -1.72 -8.71 9.35
N VAL A 11 -1.11 -7.57 9.61
CA VAL A 11 0.12 -7.15 8.93
C VAL A 11 1.15 -6.65 9.93
N ASP A 12 2.41 -6.64 9.50
CA ASP A 12 3.51 -6.01 10.22
C ASP A 12 4.03 -4.83 9.41
N ARG A 13 4.37 -3.74 10.09
CA ARG A 13 5.02 -2.61 9.45
C ARG A 13 6.42 -3.00 8.99
N VAL A 14 6.79 -2.58 7.79
CA VAL A 14 8.14 -2.78 7.24
C VAL A 14 8.88 -1.45 7.29
N THR A 15 9.99 -1.43 8.04
CA THR A 15 10.86 -0.24 8.13
C THR A 15 12.28 -0.57 7.68
N ARG A 16 12.44 -1.67 6.95
CA ARG A 16 13.71 -2.11 6.38
C ARG A 16 14.28 -1.00 5.49
N LYS A 17 15.51 -0.59 5.76
CA LYS A 17 16.19 0.44 4.96
C LYS A 17 17.02 -0.20 3.87
N ASN A 18 17.24 0.53 2.80
CA ASN A 18 18.07 0.11 1.67
C ASN A 18 19.56 0.38 1.94
N GLN A 19 20.04 0.08 3.15
CA GLN A 19 21.42 0.42 3.61
C GLN A 19 22.51 -0.19 2.74
N ASP A 20 22.27 -1.40 2.25
CA ASP A 20 23.25 -2.12 1.43
C ASP A 20 23.05 -1.88 -0.06
N LEU A 21 22.21 -0.92 -0.43
CA LEU A 21 21.88 -0.59 -1.82
C LEU A 21 21.45 -1.82 -2.62
N VAL A 22 20.61 -2.67 -2.00
CA VAL A 22 20.05 -3.87 -2.63
C VAL A 22 19.26 -3.50 -3.89
N SER A 23 18.60 -2.34 -3.89
CA SER A 23 17.83 -1.85 -5.02
C SER A 23 18.18 -0.39 -5.29
N GLU A 24 18.21 -0.03 -6.57
CA GLU A 24 18.32 1.37 -7.01
C GLU A 24 17.09 1.77 -7.81
N LEU A 25 16.00 1.02 -7.68
CA LEU A 25 14.76 1.24 -8.41
C LEU A 25 13.78 2.08 -7.57
N PRO A 26 13.73 3.41 -7.76
CA PRO A 26 12.76 4.23 -7.03
C PRO A 26 11.36 4.01 -7.58
N LEU A 27 10.42 3.76 -6.69
CA LEU A 27 9.03 3.48 -7.03
C LEU A 27 8.12 4.64 -6.68
N THR A 28 7.00 4.70 -7.39
CA THR A 28 5.88 5.60 -7.05
C THR A 28 4.58 4.84 -7.26
N ILE A 29 3.49 5.34 -6.67
CA ILE A 29 2.17 4.75 -6.86
C ILE A 29 1.45 5.48 -8.00
N SER A 30 1.06 4.70 -9.01
CA SER A 30 0.15 5.13 -10.07
C SER A 30 -1.24 4.55 -9.79
N ALA A 31 -2.30 5.36 -9.96
CA ALA A 31 -3.67 4.88 -9.78
C ALA A 31 -3.99 3.72 -10.75
N GLN A 32 -3.43 3.77 -11.95
CA GLN A 32 -3.70 2.78 -12.99
C GLN A 32 -2.78 1.56 -12.93
N TYR A 33 -1.49 1.78 -12.64
CA TYR A 33 -0.47 0.73 -12.77
C TYR A 33 0.09 0.23 -11.44
N GLY A 34 -0.34 0.81 -10.31
CA GLY A 34 0.16 0.43 -8.99
C GLY A 34 1.55 0.98 -8.71
N LEU A 35 2.39 0.19 -8.08
CA LEU A 35 3.77 0.56 -7.80
C LEU A 35 4.63 0.34 -9.03
N ILE A 36 5.12 1.43 -9.60
CA ILE A 36 5.90 1.42 -10.84
C ILE A 36 7.17 2.24 -10.71
N ASP A 37 8.09 2.07 -11.66
CA ASP A 37 9.33 2.79 -11.74
C ASP A 37 9.07 4.30 -11.81
N GLN A 38 9.54 5.03 -10.81
CA GLN A 38 9.36 6.47 -10.73
C GLN A 38 9.96 7.20 -11.95
N ASN A 39 11.10 6.72 -12.44
CA ASN A 39 11.77 7.32 -13.58
C ASN A 39 10.96 7.16 -14.87
N GLU A 40 10.30 6.02 -15.06
CA GLU A 40 9.41 5.81 -16.20
C GLU A 40 8.18 6.72 -16.11
N PHE A 41 7.59 6.80 -14.91
CA PHE A 41 6.36 7.58 -14.71
C PHE A 41 6.57 9.07 -14.97
N PHE A 42 7.67 9.63 -14.48
CA PHE A 42 7.96 11.06 -14.60
C PHE A 42 8.92 11.41 -15.74
N ASP A 43 9.42 10.40 -16.46
CA ASP A 43 10.42 10.55 -17.51
C ASP A 43 11.66 11.32 -17.05
N LYS A 44 11.99 11.22 -15.77
CA LYS A 44 13.17 11.82 -15.15
C LYS A 44 13.37 11.28 -13.75
N ARG A 45 14.60 11.37 -13.24
CA ARG A 45 14.89 10.97 -11.86
C ARG A 45 14.38 12.03 -10.88
N VAL A 46 13.40 11.65 -10.08
CA VAL A 46 12.81 12.50 -9.03
C VAL A 46 13.39 12.15 -7.65
N ALA A 47 13.78 10.87 -7.45
CA ALA A 47 14.35 10.42 -6.19
C ALA A 47 15.75 11.01 -5.96
N SER A 48 16.17 11.06 -4.70
CA SER A 48 17.54 11.41 -4.33
C SER A 48 18.54 10.47 -5.01
N LYS A 49 19.74 10.95 -5.30
CA LYS A 49 20.83 10.11 -5.82
C LYS A 49 21.21 9.01 -4.83
N ASP A 50 21.19 9.34 -3.54
CA ASP A 50 21.45 8.37 -2.47
C ASP A 50 20.12 7.85 -1.94
N VAL A 51 19.80 6.60 -2.24
CA VAL A 51 18.57 5.95 -1.81
C VAL A 51 18.80 4.97 -0.65
N SER A 52 19.96 5.04 0.01
CA SER A 52 20.28 4.15 1.14
C SER A 52 19.36 4.39 2.34
N GLY A 53 18.85 5.60 2.51
CA GLY A 53 17.92 5.95 3.58
C GLY A 53 16.45 5.65 3.26
N TYR A 54 16.15 5.21 2.05
CA TYR A 54 14.80 4.86 1.65
C TYR A 54 14.39 3.50 2.21
N TYR A 55 13.09 3.25 2.32
CA TYR A 55 12.61 1.90 2.63
C TYR A 55 12.85 0.97 1.45
N LEU A 56 13.28 -0.26 1.77
CA LEU A 56 13.37 -1.34 0.80
C LEU A 56 12.08 -2.15 0.88
N ILE A 57 11.28 -2.11 -0.19
CA ILE A 57 10.05 -2.88 -0.30
C ILE A 57 10.30 -4.12 -1.17
N GLU A 58 9.72 -5.25 -0.78
CA GLU A 58 9.85 -6.51 -1.50
C GLU A 58 8.53 -6.92 -2.15
N ASN A 59 8.60 -7.70 -3.21
CA ASN A 59 7.43 -8.22 -3.90
C ASN A 59 6.43 -8.82 -2.92
N GLY A 60 5.16 -8.49 -3.07
CA GLY A 60 4.09 -8.94 -2.18
C GLY A 60 3.82 -8.02 -1.00
N GLU A 61 4.73 -7.11 -0.70
CA GLU A 61 4.51 -6.11 0.34
C GLU A 61 3.69 -4.95 -0.19
N PHE A 62 3.03 -4.24 0.73
CA PHE A 62 2.12 -3.14 0.41
C PHE A 62 2.72 -1.80 0.81
N ALA A 63 2.30 -0.76 0.13
CA ALA A 63 2.69 0.62 0.47
C ALA A 63 1.49 1.54 0.44
N TYR A 64 1.41 2.42 1.45
CA TYR A 64 0.41 3.48 1.51
C TYR A 64 1.10 4.81 1.20
N ASN A 65 0.63 5.49 0.18
CA ASN A 65 1.04 6.84 -0.15
C ASN A 65 0.00 7.81 0.44
N LYS A 66 0.42 8.63 1.38
CA LYS A 66 -0.43 9.62 2.05
C LYS A 66 -0.66 10.89 1.24
N SER A 67 -0.04 11.01 0.08
CA SER A 67 -0.24 12.15 -0.82
C SER A 67 -1.64 12.08 -1.44
N THR A 68 -2.32 13.22 -1.43
CA THR A 68 -3.69 13.32 -1.93
C THR A 68 -3.71 13.91 -3.33
N SER A 69 -4.73 13.52 -4.11
CA SER A 69 -5.00 14.09 -5.42
C SER A 69 -6.51 14.05 -5.64
N THR A 70 -6.97 14.62 -6.76
CA THR A 70 -8.39 14.57 -7.12
C THR A 70 -8.89 13.12 -7.24
N ASP A 71 -8.06 12.24 -7.82
CA ASP A 71 -8.42 10.82 -8.00
C ASP A 71 -8.13 9.97 -6.76
N ALA A 72 -7.36 10.49 -5.81
CA ALA A 72 -6.99 9.79 -4.60
C ALA A 72 -7.08 10.75 -3.40
N PRO A 73 -8.30 11.10 -2.97
CA PRO A 73 -8.50 12.11 -1.90
C PRO A 73 -7.96 11.68 -0.54
N TRP A 74 -7.78 10.39 -0.30
CA TRP A 74 -7.23 9.83 0.94
C TRP A 74 -5.91 9.10 0.73
N GLY A 75 -5.27 9.31 -0.42
CA GLY A 75 -4.07 8.60 -0.82
C GLY A 75 -4.39 7.29 -1.52
N ALA A 76 -3.41 6.42 -1.63
CA ALA A 76 -3.57 5.14 -2.32
C ALA A 76 -2.72 4.06 -1.64
N ILE A 77 -3.25 2.85 -1.63
CA ILE A 77 -2.57 1.68 -1.07
C ILE A 77 -2.46 0.64 -2.17
N LYS A 78 -1.24 0.21 -2.47
CA LYS A 78 -0.96 -0.75 -3.53
C LYS A 78 0.05 -1.80 -3.07
N ARG A 79 -0.02 -2.99 -3.67
CA ARG A 79 0.93 -4.08 -3.44
C ARG A 79 2.01 -4.04 -4.52
N LEU A 80 3.25 -4.38 -4.17
CA LEU A 80 4.33 -4.49 -5.14
C LEU A 80 4.21 -5.82 -5.89
N ASP A 81 3.82 -5.75 -7.16
CA ASP A 81 3.62 -6.91 -8.03
C ASP A 81 4.59 -6.98 -9.20
N ARG A 82 5.09 -5.83 -9.67
CA ARG A 82 5.84 -5.75 -10.94
C ARG A 82 7.32 -6.08 -10.84
N TYR A 83 7.89 -5.88 -9.65
CA TYR A 83 9.34 -6.04 -9.46
C TYR A 83 9.61 -6.90 -8.25
N GLU A 84 10.80 -7.47 -8.19
CA GLU A 84 11.23 -8.27 -7.03
C GLU A 84 11.41 -7.39 -5.80
N ASN A 85 11.93 -6.19 -5.99
CA ASN A 85 12.08 -5.20 -4.92
C ASN A 85 12.16 -3.80 -5.52
N GLY A 86 12.19 -2.80 -4.65
CA GLY A 86 12.35 -1.41 -5.03
C GLY A 86 12.52 -0.55 -3.79
N VAL A 87 12.63 0.75 -3.97
CA VAL A 87 12.79 1.69 -2.86
C VAL A 87 11.70 2.73 -2.85
N LEU A 88 11.28 3.11 -1.64
CA LEU A 88 10.26 4.11 -1.41
C LEU A 88 10.72 5.12 -0.38
N SER A 89 10.36 6.38 -0.57
CA SER A 89 10.59 7.43 0.40
C SER A 89 10.02 7.04 1.76
N THR A 90 10.63 7.51 2.84
CA THR A 90 10.16 7.26 4.20
C THR A 90 8.83 7.95 4.53
N LEU A 91 8.28 8.73 3.60
CA LEU A 91 6.92 9.27 3.71
C LEU A 91 5.85 8.20 3.46
N TYR A 92 6.22 7.08 2.84
CA TYR A 92 5.30 5.95 2.65
C TYR A 92 5.21 5.12 3.92
N ILE A 93 4.07 4.46 4.13
CA ILE A 93 3.93 3.41 5.13
C ILE A 93 3.98 2.08 4.39
N VAL A 94 5.00 1.27 4.68
CA VAL A 94 5.19 -0.05 4.04
C VAL A 94 4.79 -1.13 5.03
N PHE A 95 4.10 -2.17 4.57
CA PHE A 95 3.67 -3.26 5.43
C PHE A 95 3.54 -4.56 4.66
N GLY A 96 3.64 -5.66 5.38
CA GLY A 96 3.50 -7.00 4.81
C GLY A 96 2.59 -7.86 5.67
N ILE A 97 1.96 -8.86 5.06
CA ILE A 97 1.09 -9.78 5.79
C ILE A 97 1.93 -10.62 6.74
N LYS A 98 1.43 -10.84 7.96
CA LYS A 98 2.12 -11.66 8.96
C LYS A 98 2.39 -13.07 8.44
N GLU A 99 3.47 -13.69 8.93
CA GLU A 99 3.93 -15.01 8.47
C GLU A 99 2.87 -16.12 8.56
N ASN A 100 1.97 -16.04 9.56
CA ASN A 100 0.91 -17.02 9.71
C ASN A 100 -0.26 -16.83 8.73
N ASN A 101 -0.16 -15.86 7.80
CA ASN A 101 -1.14 -15.59 6.76
C ASN A 101 -2.57 -15.44 7.29
N PRO A 102 -2.81 -14.48 8.22
CA PRO A 102 -4.15 -14.30 8.81
C PRO A 102 -5.16 -13.72 7.83
N VAL A 103 -4.71 -13.25 6.66
CA VAL A 103 -5.55 -12.71 5.60
C VAL A 103 -4.95 -13.08 4.25
N ASP A 104 -5.80 -13.31 3.25
CA ASP A 104 -5.34 -13.57 1.89
C ASP A 104 -4.83 -12.27 1.24
N SER A 105 -3.66 -12.34 0.59
CA SER A 105 -3.02 -11.16 -0.01
C SER A 105 -3.88 -10.54 -1.12
N ASP A 106 -4.45 -11.37 -2.01
CA ASP A 106 -5.29 -10.86 -3.10
C ASP A 106 -6.59 -10.24 -2.57
N PHE A 107 -7.15 -10.81 -1.48
CA PHE A 107 -8.30 -10.20 -0.83
C PHE A 107 -7.95 -8.80 -0.33
N LEU A 108 -6.79 -8.64 0.29
CA LEU A 108 -6.36 -7.34 0.81
C LEU A 108 -6.17 -6.32 -0.32
N VAL A 109 -5.64 -6.75 -1.47
CA VAL A 109 -5.58 -5.92 -2.69
C VAL A 109 -6.98 -5.47 -3.09
N SER A 110 -7.95 -6.39 -3.13
CA SER A 110 -9.33 -6.05 -3.49
C SER A 110 -9.94 -5.05 -2.52
N TYR A 111 -9.71 -5.23 -1.23
CA TYR A 111 -10.22 -4.33 -0.19
C TYR A 111 -9.69 -2.90 -0.39
N TYR A 112 -8.38 -2.74 -0.59
CA TYR A 112 -7.76 -1.42 -0.76
C TYR A 112 -8.01 -0.81 -2.13
N SER A 113 -8.63 -1.53 -3.04
CA SER A 113 -9.11 -1.00 -4.33
C SER A 113 -10.52 -0.40 -4.22
N THR A 114 -11.18 -0.58 -3.08
CA THR A 114 -12.48 0.03 -2.78
C THR A 114 -12.30 1.36 -2.05
N ASN A 115 -13.40 2.03 -1.75
CA ASN A 115 -13.38 3.20 -0.89
C ASN A 115 -13.73 2.90 0.57
N LEU A 116 -13.85 1.62 0.93
CA LEU A 116 -14.29 1.22 2.27
C LEU A 116 -13.30 1.63 3.38
N TRP A 117 -12.03 1.80 3.03
CA TRP A 117 -11.00 2.21 3.99
C TRP A 117 -10.90 3.74 4.17
N HIS A 118 -11.56 4.52 3.32
CA HIS A 118 -11.44 5.98 3.33
C HIS A 118 -11.96 6.60 4.63
N LYS A 119 -13.08 6.12 5.16
CA LYS A 119 -13.64 6.64 6.41
C LYS A 119 -12.68 6.47 7.58
N GLY A 120 -12.03 5.32 7.68
CA GLY A 120 -11.04 5.06 8.72
C GLY A 120 -9.85 6.00 8.65
N ILE A 121 -9.39 6.32 7.44
CA ILE A 121 -8.32 7.30 7.25
C ILE A 121 -8.79 8.70 7.64
N HIS A 122 -9.99 9.08 7.25
CA HIS A 122 -10.55 10.38 7.63
C HIS A 122 -10.59 10.56 9.15
N GLU A 123 -10.97 9.51 9.88
CA GLU A 123 -11.07 9.54 11.34
C GLU A 123 -9.73 9.74 12.04
N ILE A 124 -8.65 9.25 11.45
CA ILE A 124 -7.30 9.31 12.06
C ILE A 124 -6.46 10.46 11.53
N ALA A 125 -6.84 11.09 10.42
CA ALA A 125 -6.09 12.23 9.88
C ALA A 125 -6.27 13.43 10.80
N ALA A 126 -5.15 14.04 11.24
CA ALA A 126 -5.20 15.19 12.11
C ALA A 126 -5.80 16.40 11.40
N GLU A 127 -6.61 17.18 12.11
CA GLU A 127 -7.25 18.38 11.58
C GLU A 127 -6.21 19.41 11.11
N GLY A 128 -6.51 20.09 10.00
CA GLY A 128 -5.61 21.11 9.44
C GLY A 128 -4.32 20.56 8.87
N ALA A 129 -4.23 19.25 8.73
CA ALA A 129 -2.97 18.54 8.50
C ALA A 129 -2.67 18.23 7.05
N ARG A 130 -3.36 18.86 6.10
CA ARG A 130 -3.00 18.76 4.69
C ARG A 130 -1.91 19.78 4.39
N ASN A 131 -0.68 19.39 4.63
CA ASN A 131 0.45 20.24 4.28
C ASN A 131 0.96 19.78 2.91
N HIS A 132 0.78 20.62 1.87
CA HIS A 132 1.19 20.31 0.49
C HIS A 132 0.58 19.04 -0.10
N GLY A 133 -0.67 18.74 0.27
CA GLY A 133 -1.36 17.55 -0.22
C GLY A 133 -0.96 16.25 0.48
N LEU A 134 -0.20 16.33 1.56
CA LEU A 134 0.21 15.17 2.35
C LEU A 134 -0.64 15.08 3.62
N LEU A 135 -1.32 13.95 3.81
CA LEU A 135 -2.10 13.71 5.02
C LEU A 135 -1.17 13.49 6.22
N ASN A 136 -1.55 14.05 7.36
CA ASN A 136 -0.82 13.83 8.60
C ASN A 136 -1.42 12.64 9.34
N ILE A 137 -0.84 11.47 9.14
CA ILE A 137 -1.31 10.21 9.72
C ILE A 137 -0.13 9.53 10.41
N ALA A 138 -0.26 9.31 11.71
CA ALA A 138 0.73 8.53 12.45
C ALA A 138 0.62 7.06 12.02
N PRO A 139 1.75 6.40 11.72
CA PRO A 139 1.70 4.98 11.34
C PRO A 139 0.98 4.10 12.36
N ALA A 140 1.17 4.34 13.66
CA ALA A 140 0.48 3.57 14.70
C ALA A 140 -1.05 3.64 14.54
N ASP A 141 -1.56 4.83 14.20
CA ASP A 141 -3.01 5.02 14.02
C ASP A 141 -3.50 4.30 12.75
N PHE A 142 -2.67 4.30 11.70
CA PHE A 142 -3.01 3.57 10.47
C PHE A 142 -3.23 2.09 10.76
N PHE A 143 -2.36 1.47 11.55
CA PHE A 143 -2.48 0.04 11.88
C PHE A 143 -3.60 -0.27 12.87
N GLU A 144 -4.19 0.74 13.51
CA GLU A 144 -5.39 0.59 14.34
C GLU A 144 -6.68 0.65 13.51
N THR A 145 -6.62 1.01 12.23
CA THR A 145 -7.81 1.01 11.37
C THR A 145 -8.38 -0.40 11.26
N ARG A 146 -9.69 -0.47 11.05
CA ARG A 146 -10.42 -1.75 11.05
C ARG A 146 -11.00 -2.02 9.68
N LEU A 147 -11.07 -3.31 9.34
CA LEU A 147 -11.67 -3.76 8.10
C LEU A 147 -12.50 -5.01 8.35
N MET A 148 -13.52 -5.19 7.52
CA MET A 148 -14.34 -6.40 7.54
C MET A 148 -13.75 -7.43 6.59
N ILE A 149 -13.51 -8.64 7.09
CA ILE A 149 -12.98 -9.73 6.29
C ILE A 149 -13.85 -10.98 6.47
N PRO A 150 -13.98 -11.83 5.43
CA PRO A 150 -14.60 -13.15 5.62
C PRO A 150 -13.80 -13.97 6.64
N GLN A 151 -14.49 -14.65 7.53
CA GLN A 151 -13.82 -15.56 8.48
C GLN A 151 -13.18 -16.74 7.75
N ASP A 152 -13.79 -17.19 6.63
CA ASP A 152 -13.30 -18.30 5.84
C ASP A 152 -12.24 -17.83 4.87
N ILE A 153 -11.01 -18.32 5.00
CA ILE A 153 -9.89 -17.96 4.15
C ILE A 153 -10.15 -18.35 2.67
N GLU A 154 -10.89 -19.42 2.44
CA GLU A 154 -11.21 -19.84 1.06
C GLU A 154 -12.16 -18.83 0.39
N GLU A 155 -13.07 -18.23 1.15
CA GLU A 155 -13.92 -17.16 0.65
C GLU A 155 -13.08 -15.92 0.32
N GLN A 156 -12.12 -15.57 1.18
CA GLN A 156 -11.19 -14.47 0.91
C GLN A 156 -10.44 -14.70 -0.41
N LYS A 157 -9.92 -15.92 -0.61
CA LYS A 157 -9.18 -16.27 -1.83
C LYS A 157 -10.03 -16.15 -3.08
N LYS A 158 -11.29 -16.58 -3.01
CA LYS A 158 -12.23 -16.47 -4.16
C LYS A 158 -12.48 -15.01 -4.53
N ILE A 159 -12.71 -14.16 -3.54
CA ILE A 159 -12.96 -12.73 -3.76
C ILE A 159 -11.71 -12.09 -4.37
N GLY A 160 -10.55 -12.35 -3.78
CA GLY A 160 -9.29 -11.79 -4.25
C GLY A 160 -8.97 -12.22 -5.67
N LYS A 161 -9.11 -13.50 -5.97
CA LYS A 161 -8.86 -14.05 -7.30
C LYS A 161 -9.78 -13.42 -8.34
N TYR A 162 -11.06 -13.32 -8.02
CA TYR A 162 -12.06 -12.75 -8.93
C TYR A 162 -11.71 -11.28 -9.23
N PHE A 163 -11.34 -10.53 -8.21
CA PHE A 163 -10.94 -9.13 -8.38
C PHE A 163 -9.72 -9.00 -9.29
N ILE A 164 -8.67 -9.80 -9.06
CA ILE A 164 -7.45 -9.77 -9.87
C ILE A 164 -7.75 -10.10 -11.33
N GLU A 165 -8.61 -11.08 -11.58
CA GLU A 165 -9.03 -11.46 -12.94
C GLU A 165 -9.78 -10.31 -13.64
N LEU A 166 -10.66 -9.62 -12.92
CA LEU A 166 -11.39 -8.45 -13.46
C LEU A 166 -10.43 -7.30 -13.79
N GLU A 167 -9.47 -7.03 -12.93
CA GLU A 167 -8.45 -6.01 -13.15
C GLU A 167 -7.64 -6.30 -14.41
N ALA A 168 -7.28 -7.56 -14.62
CA ALA A 168 -6.53 -7.98 -15.80
C ALA A 168 -7.32 -7.74 -17.10
N LEU A 169 -8.63 -7.91 -17.07
CA LEU A 169 -9.50 -7.64 -18.23
C LEU A 169 -9.57 -6.16 -18.56
N ASP A 170 -9.64 -5.30 -17.54
CA ASP A 170 -9.73 -3.85 -17.73
C ASP A 170 -8.46 -3.25 -18.34
N ARG A 171 -7.34 -3.95 -18.23
CA ARG A 171 -6.04 -3.47 -18.74
C ARG A 171 -5.74 -3.88 -20.16
N LYS A 172 -6.65 -4.60 -20.80
CA LYS A 172 -6.45 -5.05 -22.19
C LYS A 172 -6.91 -4.02 -23.20
#